data_0a2e74dfdbcbf1632efe01d200ee8d32
#
_entry.id   0a2e74dfdbcbf1632efe01d200ee8d32
#
_cell.length_a   1.000
_cell.length_b   1.000
_cell.length_c   1.000
_cell.angle_alpha   90.00
_cell.angle_beta   90.00
_cell.angle_gamma   90.00
#
_symmetry.space_group_name_H-M   'P 1'
#
loop_
_entity.id
_entity.type
_entity.pdbx_description
1 polymer ?
#
loop_
_entity_poly.entity_id
_entity_poly.type
_entity_poly.pdbx_seq_one_letter_code
_entity_poly.pdbx_strand_id
1 'polypeptide(L)'
;MSMKPILLTFISALICISAAKAQELTISISGIAFSPQKIHAHIGDRVVWINHDGVRHEIYFAKNPTNSANVHLRYQVRPGESISITVTKRGDYDYMCRWHGMLGNMHID
;
A
#
# COMPACT_ATOMS: atom_id res chain seq x y z
N MET A 1 -47.52 -48.51 -6.13
CA MET A 1 -47.10 -47.20 -6.62
C MET A 1 -45.84 -46.81 -5.86
N SER A 2 -44.68 -46.89 -6.50
CA SER A 2 -43.40 -46.44 -5.88
C SER A 2 -43.19 -44.95 -6.16
N MET A 3 -43.26 -44.13 -5.14
CA MET A 3 -42.87 -42.75 -5.23
C MET A 3 -41.34 -42.71 -5.32
N LYS A 4 -40.81 -42.27 -6.45
CA LYS A 4 -39.38 -41.98 -6.57
C LYS A 4 -39.09 -40.72 -5.79
N PRO A 5 -38.11 -40.73 -4.85
CA PRO A 5 -37.70 -39.52 -4.20
C PRO A 5 -37.07 -38.57 -5.24
N ILE A 6 -37.61 -37.38 -5.34
CA ILE A 6 -37.00 -36.33 -6.14
C ILE A 6 -35.74 -35.90 -5.37
N LEU A 7 -34.57 -36.32 -5.85
CA LEU A 7 -33.31 -35.80 -5.33
C LEU A 7 -33.17 -34.37 -5.84
N LEU A 8 -33.53 -33.41 -5.02
CA LEU A 8 -33.16 -32.00 -5.24
C LEU A 8 -31.69 -31.86 -4.92
N THR A 9 -30.85 -31.99 -5.94
CA THR A 9 -29.46 -31.62 -5.83
C THR A 9 -29.40 -30.11 -5.84
N PHE A 10 -29.29 -29.52 -4.67
CA PHE A 10 -28.89 -28.11 -4.58
C PHE A 10 -27.44 -28.03 -4.97
N ILE A 11 -27.18 -27.67 -6.21
CA ILE A 11 -25.84 -27.19 -6.59
C ILE A 11 -25.71 -25.79 -6.00
N SER A 12 -25.22 -25.74 -4.78
CA SER A 12 -24.73 -24.50 -4.20
C SER A 12 -23.54 -24.09 -5.06
N ALA A 13 -23.76 -23.17 -6.01
CA ALA A 13 -22.68 -22.54 -6.70
C ALA A 13 -21.86 -21.76 -5.64
N LEU A 14 -20.74 -22.33 -5.25
CA LEU A 14 -19.77 -21.61 -4.44
C LEU A 14 -19.24 -20.49 -5.31
N ILE A 15 -19.83 -19.30 -5.18
CA ILE A 15 -19.25 -18.10 -5.75
C ILE A 15 -18.04 -17.79 -4.87
N CYS A 16 -16.86 -18.27 -5.28
CA CYS A 16 -15.60 -17.79 -4.73
C CYS A 16 -15.45 -16.33 -5.15
N ILE A 17 -15.96 -15.43 -4.32
CA ILE A 17 -15.54 -14.04 -4.38
C ILE A 17 -14.12 -14.03 -3.81
N SER A 18 -13.12 -14.16 -4.68
CA SER A 18 -11.74 -13.92 -4.29
C SER A 18 -11.62 -12.42 -4.05
N ALA A 19 -11.83 -12.00 -2.80
CA ALA A 19 -11.39 -10.68 -2.39
C ALA A 19 -9.89 -10.59 -2.64
N ALA A 20 -9.46 -9.61 -3.44
CA ALA A 20 -8.04 -9.33 -3.62
C ALA A 20 -7.43 -9.14 -2.23
N LYS A 21 -6.46 -9.98 -1.86
CA LYS A 21 -5.71 -9.82 -0.62
C LYS A 21 -4.92 -8.53 -0.69
N ALA A 22 -4.98 -7.74 0.38
CA ALA A 22 -4.07 -6.64 0.60
C ALA A 22 -2.62 -7.14 0.48
N GLN A 23 -1.81 -6.42 -0.28
CA GLN A 23 -0.41 -6.73 -0.49
C GLN A 23 0.46 -5.82 0.38
N GLU A 24 1.69 -6.25 0.63
CA GLU A 24 2.73 -5.42 1.18
C GLU A 24 3.71 -5.05 0.07
N LEU A 25 3.91 -3.76 -0.13
CA LEU A 25 4.84 -3.19 -1.11
C LEU A 25 6.00 -2.56 -0.36
N THR A 26 7.22 -2.92 -0.73
CA THR A 26 8.43 -2.41 -0.07
C THR A 26 9.17 -1.43 -0.98
N ILE A 27 9.50 -0.28 -0.42
CA ILE A 27 10.32 0.75 -1.06
C ILE A 27 11.63 0.84 -0.27
N SER A 28 12.74 0.61 -0.95
CA SER A 28 14.07 0.81 -0.37
C SER A 28 14.48 2.28 -0.49
N ILE A 29 15.07 2.80 0.57
CA ILE A 29 15.78 4.08 0.55
C ILE A 29 17.26 3.75 0.55
N SER A 30 17.92 3.98 -0.57
CA SER A 30 19.32 3.65 -0.77
C SER A 30 19.95 4.58 -1.80
N GLY A 31 21.18 5.03 -1.55
CA GLY A 31 21.86 5.98 -2.45
C GLY A 31 21.12 7.30 -2.61
N ILE A 32 20.46 7.77 -1.56
CA ILE A 32 19.64 9.01 -1.56
C ILE A 32 18.56 8.96 -2.66
N ALA A 33 17.89 7.81 -2.77
CA ALA A 33 16.81 7.58 -3.73
C ALA A 33 15.78 6.60 -3.18
N PHE A 34 14.54 6.73 -3.64
CA PHE A 34 13.49 5.74 -3.42
C PHE A 34 13.51 4.70 -4.54
N SER A 35 13.54 3.43 -4.19
CA SER A 35 13.55 2.33 -5.15
C SER A 35 12.54 1.24 -4.76
N PRO A 36 11.54 0.93 -5.61
CA PRO A 36 11.20 1.63 -6.85
C PRO A 36 10.72 3.06 -6.62
N GLN A 37 10.98 3.94 -7.56
CA GLN A 37 10.56 5.34 -7.48
C GLN A 37 9.06 5.53 -7.67
N LYS A 38 8.46 4.69 -8.51
CA LYS A 38 7.02 4.68 -8.78
C LYS A 38 6.44 3.34 -8.41
N ILE A 39 5.35 3.34 -7.66
CA ILE A 39 4.61 2.13 -7.32
C ILE A 39 3.14 2.26 -7.67
N HIS A 40 2.52 1.13 -7.90
CA HIS A 40 1.08 0.99 -8.05
C HIS A 40 0.56 0.17 -6.89
N ALA A 41 -0.34 0.74 -6.11
CA ALA A 41 -0.97 0.10 -4.98
C ALA A 41 -2.50 0.05 -5.15
N HIS A 42 -3.14 -0.79 -4.35
CA HIS A 42 -4.60 -0.86 -4.25
C HIS A 42 -5.03 -0.46 -2.84
N ILE A 43 -6.25 0.06 -2.72
CA ILE A 43 -6.81 0.40 -1.41
C ILE A 43 -6.69 -0.81 -0.48
N GLY A 44 -6.15 -0.58 0.72
CA GLY A 44 -5.90 -1.60 1.72
C GLY A 44 -4.49 -2.15 1.71
N ASP A 45 -3.69 -1.86 0.70
CA ASP A 45 -2.29 -2.28 0.65
C ASP A 45 -1.46 -1.54 1.71
N ARG A 46 -0.44 -2.25 2.20
CA ARG A 46 0.54 -1.71 3.13
C ARG A 46 1.81 -1.38 2.37
N VAL A 47 2.28 -0.16 2.51
CA VAL A 47 3.52 0.31 1.89
C VAL A 47 4.56 0.52 2.99
N VAL A 48 5.72 -0.07 2.81
CA VAL A 48 6.82 -0.06 3.78
C VAL A 48 8.04 0.61 3.14
N TRP A 49 8.60 1.60 3.80
CA TRP A 49 9.89 2.18 3.44
C TRP A 49 10.96 1.68 4.40
N ILE A 50 12.08 1.23 3.87
CA ILE A 50 13.22 0.77 4.66
C ILE A 50 14.42 1.66 4.31
N ASN A 51 14.98 2.32 5.33
CA ASN A 51 16.14 3.18 5.14
C ASN A 51 17.45 2.37 5.24
N HIS A 52 18.09 2.14 4.10
CA HIS A 52 19.39 1.49 4.01
C HIS A 52 20.56 2.48 3.96
N ASP A 53 20.27 3.78 3.94
CA ASP A 53 21.31 4.81 3.97
C ASP A 53 21.84 5.06 5.38
N GLY A 54 23.02 5.62 5.47
CA GLY A 54 23.65 6.01 6.74
C GLY A 54 23.14 7.33 7.32
N VAL A 55 22.16 7.95 6.68
CA VAL A 55 21.57 9.23 7.08
C VAL A 55 20.07 9.12 7.24
N ARG A 56 19.52 10.00 8.05
CA ARG A 56 18.08 10.10 8.27
C ARG A 56 17.38 10.67 7.04
N HIS A 57 16.23 10.12 6.68
CA HIS A 57 15.39 10.59 5.60
C HIS A 57 13.99 10.94 6.10
N GLU A 58 13.26 11.70 5.29
CA GLU A 58 11.86 12.04 5.51
C GLU A 58 11.00 11.43 4.42
N ILE A 59 9.82 10.96 4.80
CA ILE A 59 8.74 10.63 3.88
C ILE A 59 7.67 11.70 4.07
N TYR A 60 7.48 12.54 3.09
CA TYR A 60 6.52 13.64 3.13
C TYR A 60 5.54 13.57 1.98
N PHE A 61 4.26 13.48 2.32
CA PHE A 61 3.13 13.58 1.40
C PHE A 61 2.40 14.90 1.65
N ALA A 62 2.35 15.78 0.67
CA ALA A 62 1.53 16.99 0.75
C ALA A 62 0.03 16.67 0.76
N LYS A 63 -0.35 15.57 0.10
CA LYS A 63 -1.68 15.00 0.07
C LYS A 63 -1.64 13.64 0.73
N ASN A 64 -2.43 13.45 1.79
CA ASN A 64 -2.37 12.25 2.64
C ASN A 64 -3.14 11.08 2.01
N PRO A 65 -2.49 9.93 1.72
CA PRO A 65 -3.15 8.75 1.15
C PRO A 65 -3.83 7.84 2.19
N THR A 66 -3.86 8.23 3.46
CA THR A 66 -4.43 7.45 4.56
C THR A 66 -5.73 8.04 5.07
N ASN A 67 -6.42 7.30 5.98
CA ASN A 67 -7.64 7.78 6.65
C ASN A 67 -7.38 8.81 7.75
N SER A 68 -6.15 9.24 7.96
CA SER A 68 -5.85 10.29 8.91
C SER A 68 -6.60 11.58 8.55
N ALA A 69 -7.07 12.30 9.56
CA ALA A 69 -7.68 13.62 9.37
C ALA A 69 -6.67 14.69 8.94
N ASN A 70 -5.37 14.40 9.01
CA ASN A 70 -4.32 15.31 8.61
C ASN A 70 -4.29 15.47 7.08
N VAL A 71 -4.13 16.70 6.62
CA VAL A 71 -4.06 17.03 5.19
C VAL A 71 -2.77 16.49 4.57
N HIS A 72 -1.69 16.51 5.31
CA HIS A 72 -0.39 16.00 4.89
C HIS A 72 0.07 14.86 5.82
N LEU A 73 1.05 14.09 5.35
CA LEU A 73 1.66 13.01 6.09
C LEU A 73 3.17 13.19 6.12
N ARG A 74 3.78 13.04 7.29
CA ARG A 74 5.20 13.21 7.47
C ARG A 74 5.76 12.20 8.45
N TYR A 75 6.79 11.46 8.02
CA TYR A 75 7.56 10.57 8.87
C TYR A 75 9.05 10.79 8.70
N GLN A 76 9.79 10.64 9.79
CA GLN A 76 11.24 10.53 9.77
C GLN A 76 11.65 9.07 9.86
N VAL A 77 12.61 8.66 9.03
CA VAL A 77 13.13 7.29 8.99
C VAL A 77 14.63 7.34 9.23
N ARG A 78 15.05 6.86 10.38
CA ARG A 78 16.47 6.78 10.74
C ARG A 78 17.17 5.65 10.00
N PRO A 79 18.53 5.67 9.93
CA PRO A 79 19.28 4.55 9.37
C PRO A 79 18.87 3.21 9.98
N GLY A 80 18.57 2.21 9.13
CA GLY A 80 18.15 0.88 9.53
C GLY A 80 16.69 0.74 9.97
N GLU A 81 15.97 1.85 10.11
CA GLU A 81 14.55 1.82 10.47
C GLU A 81 13.65 1.63 9.24
N SER A 82 12.44 1.15 9.50
CA SER A 82 11.36 1.11 8.53
C SER A 82 10.12 1.78 9.07
N ILE A 83 9.31 2.32 8.16
CA ILE A 83 7.97 2.80 8.46
C ILE A 83 6.99 2.23 7.46
N SER A 84 5.73 2.15 7.86
CA SER A 84 4.68 1.68 6.97
C SER A 84 3.40 2.51 7.10
N ILE A 85 2.66 2.57 6.00
CA ILE A 85 1.31 3.12 5.96
C ILE A 85 0.38 2.12 5.27
N THR A 86 -0.90 2.18 5.63
CA THR A 86 -1.96 1.50 4.87
C THR A 86 -2.66 2.55 4.02
N VAL A 87 -2.66 2.36 2.70
CA VAL A 87 -3.27 3.30 1.77
C VAL A 87 -4.77 3.06 1.68
N THR A 88 -5.56 4.14 1.74
CA THR A 88 -7.01 4.03 1.83
C THR A 88 -7.77 4.95 0.87
N LYS A 89 -7.07 5.83 0.17
CA LYS A 89 -7.67 6.79 -0.74
C LYS A 89 -7.10 6.65 -2.14
N ARG A 90 -7.96 6.48 -3.13
CA ARG A 90 -7.57 6.46 -4.54
C ARG A 90 -6.94 7.77 -4.97
N GLY A 91 -6.03 7.71 -5.91
CA GLY A 91 -5.42 8.87 -6.54
C GLY A 91 -3.94 8.70 -6.82
N ASP A 92 -3.34 9.76 -7.34
CA ASP A 92 -1.91 9.90 -7.55
C ASP A 92 -1.31 10.71 -6.41
N TYR A 93 -0.26 10.18 -5.82
CA TYR A 93 0.39 10.79 -4.67
C TYR A 93 1.87 10.90 -4.92
N ASP A 94 2.35 12.14 -4.94
CA ASP A 94 3.79 12.41 -4.89
C ASP A 94 4.24 12.46 -3.44
N TYR A 95 5.40 11.91 -3.17
CA TYR A 95 6.05 12.06 -1.88
C TYR A 95 7.53 12.37 -2.07
N MET A 96 8.15 12.88 -1.03
CA MET A 96 9.53 13.34 -1.12
C MET A 96 10.24 13.28 0.23
N CYS A 97 11.56 13.24 0.17
CA CYS A 97 12.43 13.68 1.26
C CYS A 97 12.86 15.10 0.97
N ARG A 98 12.31 16.05 1.69
CA ARG A 98 12.56 17.48 1.44
C ARG A 98 14.00 17.89 1.73
N TRP A 99 14.69 17.13 2.58
CA TRP A 99 16.09 17.43 2.96
C TRP A 99 17.10 17.08 1.87
N HIS A 100 16.80 16.13 1.01
CA HIS A 100 17.74 15.59 0.03
C HIS A 100 17.21 15.62 -1.41
N GLY A 101 16.07 16.25 -1.66
CA GLY A 101 15.49 16.35 -2.99
C GLY A 101 15.06 15.02 -3.60
N MET A 102 14.81 13.99 -2.77
CA MET A 102 14.36 12.69 -3.23
C MET A 102 12.87 12.73 -3.58
N LEU A 103 12.50 12.16 -4.72
CA LEU A 103 11.12 12.13 -5.19
C LEU A 103 10.63 10.69 -5.38
N GLY A 104 9.38 10.44 -4.99
CA GLY A 104 8.67 9.20 -5.25
C GLY A 104 7.23 9.48 -5.68
N ASN A 105 6.60 8.47 -6.28
CA ASN A 105 5.21 8.55 -6.71
C ASN A 105 4.49 7.24 -6.41
N MET A 106 3.24 7.36 -6.02
CA MET A 106 2.36 6.23 -5.72
C MET A 106 1.00 6.46 -6.40
N HIS A 107 0.62 5.54 -7.28
CA HIS A 107 -0.72 5.49 -7.83
C HIS A 107 -1.54 4.46 -7.06
N ILE A 108 -2.71 4.87 -6.55
CA ILE A 108 -3.60 4.02 -5.74
C ILE A 108 -4.94 3.88 -6.45
N ASP A 109 -5.31 2.65 -6.72
CA ASP A 109 -6.63 2.27 -7.26
C ASP A 109 -7.60 1.84 -6.16
#